data_b16728666023d0a593901d4241adf6c6
#
_entry.id   b16728666023d0a593901d4241adf6c6
#
_cell.length_a   1.000
_cell.length_b   1.000
_cell.length_c   1.000
_cell.angle_alpha   90.00
_cell.angle_beta   90.00
_cell.angle_gamma   90.00
#
_symmetry.space_group_name_H-M   'P 1'
#
loop_
_entity.id
_entity.type
_entity.pdbx_description
1 polymer ?
#
loop_
_entity_poly.entity_id
_entity_poly.type
_entity_poly.pdbx_seq_one_letter_code
_entity_poly.pdbx_strand_id
1 'polypeptide(L)'
;FTFYLFLLIPVLTIVAAFLHNRGKKAGWIATIAGSLSLTLATMYAIFTHTLLDLGVGKSLASMIQPSLYIHAVAALLFIWTSRPGSMLLKAAWILIGPILAYGGYSIVKYQVENETFASTTKEKPAYTVNATELIQEFISSDSTANKKYTDKIIVVNGRISELEAADSTINVKFTDSTSGSYAIFDFQAADVAAVKKMAVGDSVSIKASCSGGIFSRLRQATVINFKRSAINKQ
;
A
#
# COMPACT_ATOMS: atom_id res chain seq x y z
N PHE A 1 4.22 -10.93 -8.52
CA PHE A 1 3.76 -12.33 -8.32
C PHE A 1 2.50 -12.62 -9.15
N THR A 2 1.44 -11.82 -9.03
CA THR A 2 0.15 -11.98 -9.74
C THR A 2 0.33 -12.04 -11.27
N PHE A 3 1.23 -11.24 -11.82
CA PHE A 3 1.52 -11.24 -13.27
C PHE A 3 2.03 -12.61 -13.76
N TYR A 4 2.91 -13.26 -12.99
CA TYR A 4 3.42 -14.59 -13.36
C TYR A 4 2.33 -15.67 -13.29
N LEU A 5 1.38 -15.56 -12.37
CA LEU A 5 0.21 -16.45 -12.32
C LEU A 5 -0.66 -16.32 -13.55
N PHE A 6 -0.86 -15.09 -14.06
CA PHE A 6 -1.60 -14.85 -15.30
C PHE A 6 -1.01 -15.58 -16.51
N LEU A 7 0.31 -15.68 -16.57
CA LEU A 7 1.01 -16.39 -17.64
C LEU A 7 1.09 -17.90 -17.40
N LEU A 8 1.34 -18.30 -16.15
CA LEU A 8 1.55 -19.70 -15.79
C LEU A 8 0.28 -20.55 -15.92
N ILE A 9 -0.88 -20.02 -15.52
CA ILE A 9 -2.15 -20.75 -15.57
C ILE A 9 -2.54 -21.16 -16.99
N PRO A 10 -2.58 -20.27 -18.00
CA PRO A 10 -2.85 -20.65 -19.38
C PRO A 10 -1.84 -21.67 -19.93
N VAL A 11 -0.55 -21.49 -19.64
CA VAL A 11 0.49 -22.41 -20.09
C VAL A 11 0.27 -23.81 -19.52
N LEU A 12 0.03 -23.93 -18.23
CA LEU A 12 -0.26 -25.22 -17.58
C LEU A 12 -1.54 -25.85 -18.14
N THR A 13 -2.55 -25.07 -18.42
CA THR A 13 -3.81 -25.54 -18.99
C THR A 13 -3.61 -26.10 -20.41
N ILE A 14 -2.86 -25.39 -21.25
CA ILE A 14 -2.51 -25.85 -22.63
C ILE A 14 -1.68 -27.13 -22.57
N VAL A 15 -0.67 -27.18 -21.70
CA VAL A 15 0.17 -28.37 -21.52
C VAL A 15 -0.65 -29.57 -21.04
N ALA A 16 -1.57 -29.36 -20.08
CA ALA A 16 -2.45 -30.40 -19.60
C ALA A 16 -3.36 -30.94 -20.72
N ALA A 17 -3.98 -30.06 -21.51
CA ALA A 17 -4.82 -30.41 -22.64
C ALA A 17 -4.03 -31.20 -23.73
N PHE A 18 -2.84 -30.72 -24.05
CA PHE A 18 -1.96 -31.38 -25.04
C PHE A 18 -1.55 -32.78 -24.61
N LEU A 19 -1.15 -32.96 -23.34
CA LEU A 19 -0.78 -34.28 -22.80
C LEU A 19 -1.99 -35.22 -22.73
N HIS A 20 -3.16 -34.70 -22.35
CA HIS A 20 -4.40 -35.47 -22.30
C HIS A 20 -4.77 -35.99 -23.71
N ASN A 21 -4.68 -35.14 -24.73
CA ASN A 21 -4.96 -35.53 -26.13
C ASN A 21 -3.99 -36.59 -26.66
N ARG A 22 -2.79 -36.70 -26.06
CA ARG A 22 -1.81 -37.75 -26.38
C ARG A 22 -1.95 -39.00 -25.50
N GLY A 23 -3.05 -39.14 -24.77
CA GLY A 23 -3.28 -40.29 -23.88
C GLY A 23 -2.39 -40.33 -22.63
N LYS A 24 -1.65 -39.24 -22.32
CA LYS A 24 -0.77 -39.20 -21.13
C LYS A 24 -1.54 -38.72 -19.90
N LYS A 25 -1.13 -39.21 -18.71
CA LYS A 25 -1.73 -38.80 -17.42
C LYS A 25 -1.35 -37.35 -17.09
N ALA A 26 -2.21 -36.39 -17.42
CA ALA A 26 -2.00 -34.96 -17.19
C ALA A 26 -2.84 -34.37 -16.04
N GLY A 27 -3.63 -35.20 -15.34
CA GLY A 27 -4.57 -34.73 -14.32
C GLY A 27 -3.95 -33.93 -13.17
N TRP A 28 -2.71 -34.22 -12.80
CA TRP A 28 -2.01 -33.44 -11.75
C TRP A 28 -1.69 -32.00 -12.20
N ILE A 29 -1.31 -31.80 -13.47
CA ILE A 29 -1.04 -30.47 -14.04
C ILE A 29 -2.34 -29.67 -14.09
N ALA A 30 -3.43 -30.29 -14.53
CA ALA A 30 -4.75 -29.68 -14.56
C ALA A 30 -5.23 -29.30 -13.14
N THR A 31 -5.00 -30.14 -12.15
CA THR A 31 -5.35 -29.85 -10.76
C THR A 31 -4.56 -28.65 -10.22
N ILE A 32 -3.26 -28.57 -10.49
CA ILE A 32 -2.43 -27.42 -10.10
C ILE A 32 -2.93 -26.15 -10.80
N ALA A 33 -3.19 -26.20 -12.10
CA ALA A 33 -3.73 -25.04 -12.84
C ALA A 33 -5.07 -24.57 -12.26
N GLY A 34 -5.97 -25.47 -11.89
CA GLY A 34 -7.23 -25.16 -11.23
C GLY A 34 -7.03 -24.53 -9.86
N SER A 35 -6.14 -25.05 -9.01
CA SER A 35 -5.84 -24.46 -7.70
C SER A 35 -5.21 -23.07 -7.81
N LEU A 36 -4.29 -22.86 -8.76
CA LEU A 36 -3.71 -21.54 -9.04
C LEU A 36 -4.76 -20.55 -9.54
N SER A 37 -5.70 -21.02 -10.36
CA SER A 37 -6.85 -20.23 -10.80
C SER A 37 -7.73 -19.79 -9.65
N LEU A 38 -8.02 -20.67 -8.69
CA LEU A 38 -8.76 -20.31 -7.47
C LEU A 38 -7.97 -19.35 -6.57
N THR A 39 -6.65 -19.51 -6.49
CA THR A 39 -5.78 -18.55 -5.79
C THR A 39 -5.95 -17.15 -6.37
N LEU A 40 -5.87 -17.04 -7.70
CA LEU A 40 -6.01 -15.75 -8.39
C LEU A 40 -7.41 -15.14 -8.20
N ALA A 41 -8.46 -15.96 -8.30
CA ALA A 41 -9.84 -15.51 -8.07
C ALA A 41 -10.03 -14.99 -6.63
N THR A 42 -9.46 -15.69 -5.65
CA THR A 42 -9.52 -15.29 -4.23
C THR A 42 -8.73 -14.01 -3.99
N MET A 43 -7.54 -13.86 -4.56
CA MET A 43 -6.74 -12.62 -4.47
C MET A 43 -7.51 -11.43 -5.04
N TYR A 44 -8.18 -11.61 -6.18
CA TYR A 44 -9.00 -10.56 -6.77
C TYR A 44 -10.19 -10.18 -5.87
N ALA A 45 -10.86 -11.17 -5.28
CA ALA A 45 -11.97 -10.92 -4.34
C ALA A 45 -11.48 -10.15 -3.09
N ILE A 46 -10.34 -10.53 -2.52
CA ILE A 46 -9.73 -9.83 -1.37
C ILE A 46 -9.38 -8.39 -1.76
N PHE A 47 -8.75 -8.19 -2.90
CA PHE A 47 -8.40 -6.85 -3.38
C PHE A 47 -9.64 -5.97 -3.57
N THR A 48 -10.70 -6.52 -4.17
CA THR A 48 -11.97 -5.81 -4.36
C THR A 48 -12.61 -5.45 -3.02
N HIS A 49 -12.57 -6.34 -2.02
CA HIS A 49 -13.05 -6.05 -0.67
C HIS A 49 -12.26 -4.91 -0.03
N THR A 50 -10.94 -4.94 -0.13
CA THR A 50 -10.06 -3.87 0.40
C THR A 50 -10.37 -2.52 -0.25
N LEU A 51 -10.66 -2.48 -1.56
CA LEU A 51 -11.08 -1.23 -2.23
C LEU A 51 -12.41 -0.70 -1.70
N LEU A 52 -13.37 -1.60 -1.40
CA LEU A 52 -14.64 -1.19 -0.78
C LEU A 52 -14.44 -0.61 0.61
N ASP A 53 -13.56 -1.19 1.42
CA ASP A 53 -13.23 -0.68 2.76
C ASP A 53 -12.59 0.72 2.68
N LEU A 54 -11.90 1.02 1.58
CA LEU A 54 -11.35 2.35 1.28
C LEU A 54 -12.37 3.32 0.65
N GLY A 55 -13.64 2.93 0.57
CA GLY A 55 -14.72 3.75 -0.01
C GLY A 55 -14.74 3.79 -1.53
N VAL A 56 -14.00 2.90 -2.20
CA VAL A 56 -14.00 2.81 -3.67
C VAL A 56 -15.06 1.80 -4.12
N GLY A 57 -16.10 2.29 -4.77
CA GLY A 57 -17.20 1.45 -5.27
C GLY A 57 -18.41 1.39 -4.35
N LYS A 58 -19.50 0.79 -4.85
CA LYS A 58 -20.79 0.73 -4.14
C LYS A 58 -21.08 -0.62 -3.49
N SER A 59 -20.59 -1.70 -4.08
CA SER A 59 -20.78 -3.06 -3.58
C SER A 59 -19.80 -4.04 -4.25
N LEU A 60 -19.50 -5.17 -3.60
CA LEU A 60 -18.70 -6.26 -4.17
C LEU A 60 -19.29 -6.74 -5.51
N ALA A 61 -20.60 -6.92 -5.57
CA ALA A 61 -21.26 -7.41 -6.78
C ALA A 61 -21.11 -6.46 -7.98
N SER A 62 -21.00 -5.14 -7.75
CA SER A 62 -20.80 -4.17 -8.83
C SER A 62 -19.36 -4.09 -9.33
N MET A 63 -18.41 -4.51 -8.51
CA MET A 63 -16.98 -4.46 -8.82
C MET A 63 -16.45 -5.77 -9.39
N ILE A 64 -17.05 -6.89 -9.03
CA ILE A 64 -16.67 -8.22 -9.55
C ILE A 64 -17.34 -8.44 -10.91
N GLN A 65 -16.52 -8.56 -11.94
CA GLN A 65 -17.01 -8.86 -13.28
C GLN A 65 -17.53 -10.29 -13.37
N PRO A 66 -18.57 -10.55 -14.19
CA PRO A 66 -19.11 -11.90 -14.42
C PRO A 66 -18.07 -12.94 -14.84
N SER A 67 -17.03 -12.50 -15.54
CA SER A 67 -15.90 -13.34 -15.95
C SER A 67 -15.18 -14.02 -14.79
N LEU A 68 -15.12 -13.39 -13.60
CA LEU A 68 -14.50 -13.98 -12.41
C LEU A 68 -15.29 -15.20 -11.91
N TYR A 69 -16.62 -15.12 -11.92
CA TYR A 69 -17.47 -16.24 -11.50
C TYR A 69 -17.31 -17.41 -12.48
N ILE A 70 -17.31 -17.14 -13.79
CA ILE A 70 -17.08 -18.15 -14.83
C ILE A 70 -15.71 -18.79 -14.64
N HIS A 71 -14.68 -17.99 -14.36
CA HIS A 71 -13.32 -18.47 -14.10
C HIS A 71 -13.25 -19.37 -12.87
N ALA A 72 -13.88 -18.98 -11.76
CA ALA A 72 -13.93 -19.79 -10.54
C ALA A 72 -14.65 -21.11 -10.75
N VAL A 73 -15.81 -21.09 -11.43
CA VAL A 73 -16.58 -22.31 -11.75
C VAL A 73 -15.75 -23.23 -12.66
N ALA A 74 -15.10 -22.70 -13.70
CA ALA A 74 -14.24 -23.48 -14.58
C ALA A 74 -13.08 -24.13 -13.81
N ALA A 75 -12.45 -23.40 -12.88
CA ALA A 75 -11.38 -23.90 -12.04
C ALA A 75 -11.85 -25.06 -11.14
N LEU A 76 -13.03 -24.94 -10.54
CA LEU A 76 -13.66 -26.01 -9.74
C LEU A 76 -13.93 -27.25 -10.57
N LEU A 77 -14.53 -27.08 -11.73
CA LEU A 77 -14.80 -28.18 -12.66
C LEU A 77 -13.49 -28.85 -13.09
N PHE A 78 -12.46 -28.07 -13.36
CA PHE A 78 -11.15 -28.56 -13.77
C PHE A 78 -10.50 -29.43 -12.71
N ILE A 79 -10.54 -29.04 -11.43
CA ILE A 79 -10.06 -29.85 -10.30
C ILE A 79 -10.91 -31.12 -10.15
N TRP A 80 -12.24 -30.98 -10.25
CA TRP A 80 -13.18 -32.06 -10.02
C TRP A 80 -13.05 -33.19 -11.06
N THR A 81 -12.88 -32.82 -12.33
CA THR A 81 -12.82 -33.78 -13.46
C THR A 81 -11.43 -34.35 -13.69
N SER A 82 -10.37 -33.61 -13.34
CA SER A 82 -9.00 -33.96 -13.74
C SER A 82 -8.36 -35.08 -12.91
N ARG A 83 -8.88 -35.38 -11.73
CA ARG A 83 -8.26 -36.34 -10.82
C ARG A 83 -9.23 -37.40 -10.32
N PRO A 84 -8.96 -38.70 -10.61
CA PRO A 84 -9.61 -39.77 -9.90
C PRO A 84 -9.08 -39.78 -8.44
N GLY A 85 -9.96 -39.84 -7.46
CA GLY A 85 -9.55 -39.85 -6.06
C GLY A 85 -10.70 -39.59 -5.10
N SER A 86 -10.42 -39.73 -3.81
CA SER A 86 -11.40 -39.48 -2.76
C SER A 86 -11.93 -38.04 -2.80
N MET A 87 -13.16 -37.85 -2.38
CA MET A 87 -13.79 -36.52 -2.30
C MET A 87 -12.99 -35.57 -1.40
N LEU A 88 -12.39 -36.10 -0.33
CA LEU A 88 -11.52 -35.32 0.57
C LEU A 88 -10.30 -34.74 -0.13
N LEU A 89 -9.64 -35.52 -1.01
CA LEU A 89 -8.47 -35.05 -1.75
C LEU A 89 -8.84 -33.95 -2.75
N LYS A 90 -10.00 -34.06 -3.41
CA LYS A 90 -10.50 -33.02 -4.32
C LYS A 90 -10.82 -31.73 -3.53
N ALA A 91 -11.49 -31.85 -2.38
CA ALA A 91 -11.77 -30.71 -1.50
C ALA A 91 -10.47 -30.04 -1.02
N ALA A 92 -9.45 -30.81 -0.65
CA ALA A 92 -8.15 -30.25 -0.27
C ALA A 92 -7.54 -29.40 -1.40
N TRP A 93 -7.59 -29.86 -2.65
CA TRP A 93 -7.07 -29.11 -3.79
C TRP A 93 -7.90 -27.86 -4.13
N ILE A 94 -9.20 -27.88 -3.87
CA ILE A 94 -10.07 -26.72 -4.01
C ILE A 94 -9.72 -25.65 -2.94
N LEU A 95 -9.45 -26.08 -1.72
CA LEU A 95 -9.20 -25.17 -0.60
C LEU A 95 -7.78 -24.61 -0.56
N ILE A 96 -6.78 -25.32 -1.11
CA ILE A 96 -5.38 -24.93 -1.01
C ILE A 96 -5.14 -23.56 -1.65
N GLY A 97 -5.78 -23.24 -2.77
CA GLY A 97 -5.67 -21.96 -3.46
C GLY A 97 -6.17 -20.78 -2.61
N PRO A 98 -7.43 -20.80 -2.16
CA PRO A 98 -7.97 -19.79 -1.25
C PRO A 98 -7.17 -19.65 0.06
N ILE A 99 -6.74 -20.75 0.67
CA ILE A 99 -5.94 -20.72 1.91
C ILE A 99 -4.60 -20.01 1.67
N LEU A 100 -3.90 -20.32 0.57
CA LEU A 100 -2.65 -19.66 0.23
C LEU A 100 -2.85 -18.17 -0.08
N ALA A 101 -3.92 -17.81 -0.78
CA ALA A 101 -4.24 -16.42 -1.08
C ALA A 101 -4.52 -15.61 0.19
N TYR A 102 -5.39 -16.14 1.06
CA TYR A 102 -5.75 -15.47 2.31
C TYR A 102 -4.59 -15.44 3.31
N GLY A 103 -3.83 -16.53 3.42
CA GLY A 103 -2.64 -16.60 4.26
C GLY A 103 -1.58 -15.59 3.84
N GLY A 104 -1.29 -15.50 2.53
CA GLY A 104 -0.38 -14.50 1.98
C GLY A 104 -0.85 -13.07 2.23
N TYR A 105 -2.13 -12.80 2.02
CA TYR A 105 -2.73 -11.50 2.35
C TYR A 105 -2.59 -11.16 3.83
N SER A 106 -2.91 -12.10 4.72
CA SER A 106 -2.83 -11.89 6.17
C SER A 106 -1.42 -11.61 6.65
N ILE A 107 -0.41 -12.29 6.07
CA ILE A 107 1.00 -12.03 6.39
C ILE A 107 1.40 -10.62 5.94
N VAL A 108 1.06 -10.23 4.70
CA VAL A 108 1.37 -8.88 4.19
C VAL A 108 0.65 -7.82 5.00
N LYS A 109 -0.64 -8.01 5.29
CA LYS A 109 -1.43 -7.11 6.13
C LYS A 109 -0.80 -6.96 7.52
N TYR A 110 -0.44 -8.08 8.17
CA TYR A 110 0.23 -8.05 9.47
C TYR A 110 1.57 -7.30 9.41
N GLN A 111 2.37 -7.52 8.37
CA GLN A 111 3.63 -6.79 8.18
C GLN A 111 3.40 -5.29 8.02
N VAL A 112 2.44 -4.89 7.16
CA VAL A 112 2.13 -3.47 6.92
C VAL A 112 1.57 -2.79 8.17
N GLU A 113 0.64 -3.46 8.89
CA GLU A 113 0.05 -2.91 10.12
C GLU A 113 1.04 -2.86 11.30
N ASN A 114 1.99 -3.80 11.34
CA ASN A 114 3.01 -3.88 12.39
C ASN A 114 4.40 -3.44 11.91
N GLU A 115 4.53 -2.88 10.72
CA GLU A 115 5.75 -2.17 10.36
C GLU A 115 5.92 -1.00 11.35
N THR A 116 6.53 -1.33 12.49
CA THR A 116 7.21 -0.34 13.29
C THR A 116 8.40 0.12 12.46
N PHE A 117 8.15 1.06 11.56
CA PHE A 117 9.24 1.81 10.95
C PHE A 117 10.15 2.24 12.11
N ALA A 118 11.45 2.01 11.97
CA ALA A 118 12.43 2.39 12.97
C ALA A 118 12.06 3.81 13.42
N SER A 119 11.79 3.96 14.72
CA SER A 119 11.22 5.20 15.26
C SER A 119 12.06 6.35 14.75
N THR A 120 11.46 7.24 13.98
CA THR A 120 12.13 8.43 13.41
C THR A 120 12.91 9.19 14.50
N THR A 121 12.44 9.07 15.75
CA THR A 121 13.12 9.66 16.92
C THR A 121 14.51 9.10 17.18
N LYS A 122 14.77 7.82 16.88
CA LYS A 122 16.07 7.16 17.15
C LYS A 122 17.10 7.34 16.04
N GLU A 123 16.66 7.64 14.82
CA GLU A 123 17.57 7.80 13.69
C GLU A 123 18.27 9.17 13.72
N LYS A 124 19.53 9.20 13.29
CA LYS A 124 20.29 10.46 13.19
C LYS A 124 19.75 11.28 12.02
N PRO A 125 19.37 12.56 12.20
CA PRO A 125 18.91 13.39 11.10
C PRO A 125 20.06 13.69 10.13
N ALA A 126 19.79 13.65 8.83
CA ALA A 126 20.74 14.03 7.81
C ALA A 126 20.96 15.54 7.75
N TYR A 127 19.88 16.31 8.05
CA TYR A 127 19.89 17.77 8.05
C TYR A 127 19.03 18.30 9.19
N THR A 128 19.38 19.51 9.66
CA THR A 128 18.54 20.35 10.51
C THR A 128 18.36 21.67 9.79
N VAL A 129 17.13 22.04 9.51
CA VAL A 129 16.80 23.23 8.68
C VAL A 129 15.67 24.03 9.31
N ASN A 130 15.58 25.30 8.94
CA ASN A 130 14.42 26.13 9.24
C ASN A 130 13.32 25.89 8.19
N ALA A 131 12.05 25.90 8.58
CA ALA A 131 10.92 25.67 7.69
C ALA A 131 10.87 26.67 6.52
N THR A 132 11.13 27.95 6.78
CA THR A 132 11.16 28.98 5.74
C THR A 132 12.28 28.73 4.73
N GLU A 133 13.48 28.42 5.20
CA GLU A 133 14.62 28.11 4.32
C GLU A 133 14.35 26.89 3.45
N LEU A 134 13.82 25.82 4.07
CA LEU A 134 13.44 24.60 3.35
C LEU A 134 12.43 24.90 2.25
N ILE A 135 11.35 25.63 2.57
CA ILE A 135 10.32 25.99 1.60
C ILE A 135 10.90 26.82 0.44
N GLN A 136 11.79 27.76 0.73
CA GLN A 136 12.46 28.58 -0.28
C GLN A 136 13.40 27.77 -1.19
N GLU A 137 14.11 26.77 -0.64
CA GLU A 137 14.91 25.87 -1.47
C GLU A 137 14.03 25.11 -2.48
N PHE A 138 12.87 24.60 -2.06
CA PHE A 138 11.94 23.91 -2.94
C PHE A 138 11.27 24.84 -3.97
N ILE A 139 10.98 26.10 -3.61
CA ILE A 139 10.47 27.10 -4.55
C ILE A 139 11.52 27.45 -5.62
N SER A 140 12.76 27.61 -5.20
CA SER A 140 13.86 28.00 -6.09
C SER A 140 14.21 26.89 -7.09
N SER A 141 14.22 25.64 -6.66
CA SER A 141 14.48 24.46 -7.51
C SER A 141 13.98 23.18 -6.84
N ASP A 142 12.77 22.77 -7.18
CA ASP A 142 12.16 21.55 -6.67
C ASP A 142 13.01 20.29 -6.98
N SER A 143 13.58 20.22 -8.17
CA SER A 143 14.44 19.10 -8.59
C SER A 143 15.72 18.99 -7.73
N THR A 144 16.37 20.10 -7.42
CA THR A 144 17.58 20.12 -6.58
C THR A 144 17.26 19.82 -5.14
N ALA A 145 16.19 20.43 -4.60
CA ALA A 145 15.72 20.19 -3.24
C ALA A 145 15.25 18.74 -3.05
N ASN A 146 14.52 18.17 -4.02
CA ASN A 146 14.15 16.76 -3.99
C ASN A 146 15.37 15.84 -3.96
N LYS A 147 16.40 16.05 -4.78
CA LYS A 147 17.64 15.26 -4.73
C LYS A 147 18.34 15.35 -3.38
N LYS A 148 18.27 16.51 -2.72
CA LYS A 148 18.92 16.76 -1.42
C LYS A 148 18.18 16.10 -0.27
N TYR A 149 16.83 16.16 -0.24
CA TYR A 149 16.04 15.88 0.94
C TYR A 149 15.18 14.62 0.85
N THR A 150 14.75 14.17 -0.35
CA THR A 150 13.85 13.01 -0.48
C THR A 150 14.48 11.75 0.13
N ASP A 151 13.65 10.96 0.82
CA ASP A 151 13.99 9.74 1.54
C ASP A 151 14.99 9.93 2.70
N LYS A 152 15.25 11.17 3.11
CA LYS A 152 16.11 11.46 4.28
C LYS A 152 15.28 11.88 5.48
N ILE A 153 15.78 11.50 6.65
CA ILE A 153 15.25 11.99 7.91
C ILE A 153 15.90 13.33 8.19
N ILE A 154 15.08 14.35 8.35
CA ILE A 154 15.53 15.71 8.65
C ILE A 154 14.77 16.28 9.85
N VAL A 155 15.38 17.21 10.51
CA VAL A 155 14.77 18.04 11.55
C VAL A 155 14.39 19.38 10.94
N VAL A 156 13.12 19.73 11.04
CA VAL A 156 12.59 21.01 10.57
C VAL A 156 12.11 21.82 11.78
N ASN A 157 12.69 22.98 11.96
CA ASN A 157 12.29 23.94 12.98
C ASN A 157 11.36 24.98 12.37
N GLY A 158 10.20 25.19 12.97
CA GLY A 158 9.25 26.15 12.42
C GLY A 158 8.14 26.51 13.37
N ARG A 159 7.26 27.38 12.91
CA ARG A 159 6.07 27.80 13.63
C ARG A 159 4.84 27.15 12.99
N ILE A 160 3.97 26.58 13.83
CA ILE A 160 2.73 25.94 13.39
C ILE A 160 1.84 26.99 12.78
N SER A 161 1.49 26.83 11.49
CA SER A 161 0.53 27.67 10.80
C SER A 161 -0.88 27.07 10.79
N GLU A 162 -0.97 25.73 10.80
CA GLU A 162 -2.25 25.02 10.77
C GLU A 162 -2.10 23.64 11.40
N LEU A 163 -3.18 23.17 12.05
CA LEU A 163 -3.34 21.82 12.59
C LEU A 163 -4.57 21.19 11.98
N GLU A 164 -4.38 20.13 11.20
CA GLU A 164 -5.49 19.36 10.61
C GLU A 164 -5.63 18.05 11.37
N ALA A 165 -6.65 17.95 12.22
CA ALA A 165 -6.93 16.72 12.97
C ALA A 165 -7.93 15.86 12.21
N ALA A 166 -7.59 14.57 12.03
CA ALA A 166 -8.49 13.50 11.62
C ALA A 166 -8.61 12.49 12.77
N ASP A 167 -9.47 11.47 12.62
CA ASP A 167 -9.80 10.54 13.71
C ASP A 167 -8.57 9.87 14.35
N SER A 168 -7.62 9.42 13.55
CA SER A 168 -6.43 8.70 14.00
C SER A 168 -5.10 9.35 13.66
N THR A 169 -5.12 10.47 12.89
CA THR A 169 -3.91 11.18 12.44
C THR A 169 -4.06 12.67 12.71
N ILE A 170 -2.94 13.36 12.79
CA ILE A 170 -2.88 14.82 12.86
C ILE A 170 -1.77 15.31 11.96
N ASN A 171 -2.10 16.30 11.14
CA ASN A 171 -1.14 16.97 10.28
C ASN A 171 -0.79 18.35 10.86
N VAL A 172 0.50 18.64 10.89
CA VAL A 172 1.02 19.96 11.23
C VAL A 172 1.53 20.62 9.95
N LYS A 173 1.19 21.88 9.72
CA LYS A 173 1.70 22.65 8.59
C LYS A 173 2.58 23.79 9.05
N PHE A 174 3.66 24.01 8.32
CA PHE A 174 4.48 25.22 8.36
C PHE A 174 4.32 25.91 7.00
N THR A 175 3.71 27.08 7.00
CA THR A 175 3.39 27.83 5.77
C THR A 175 4.29 29.07 5.67
N ASP A 176 4.85 29.28 4.49
CA ASP A 176 5.44 30.58 4.14
C ASP A 176 4.33 31.54 3.71
N SER A 177 4.13 32.58 4.51
CA SER A 177 3.06 33.56 4.30
C SER A 177 3.21 34.38 3.01
N THR A 178 4.43 34.43 2.45
CA THR A 178 4.71 35.21 1.24
C THR A 178 4.29 34.46 -0.02
N SER A 179 4.59 33.16 -0.10
CA SER A 179 4.34 32.34 -1.30
C SER A 179 3.10 31.45 -1.16
N GLY A 180 2.55 31.29 0.05
CA GLY A 180 1.50 30.32 0.35
C GLY A 180 1.98 28.85 0.28
N SER A 181 3.26 28.62 0.01
CA SER A 181 3.86 27.29 -0.02
C SER A 181 4.06 26.76 1.40
N TYR A 182 4.02 25.43 1.56
CA TYR A 182 4.05 24.85 2.90
C TYR A 182 4.69 23.46 2.96
N ALA A 183 5.20 23.13 4.15
CA ALA A 183 5.57 21.80 4.54
C ALA A 183 4.47 21.19 5.42
N ILE A 184 4.06 19.95 5.11
CA ILE A 184 3.03 19.22 5.87
C ILE A 184 3.66 17.95 6.50
N PHE A 185 3.41 17.77 7.79
CA PHE A 185 3.97 16.73 8.63
C PHE A 185 2.87 15.82 9.11
N ASP A 186 2.88 14.56 8.67
CA ASP A 186 1.95 13.51 9.08
C ASP A 186 2.47 12.82 10.35
N PHE A 187 1.70 12.94 11.45
CA PHE A 187 2.01 12.33 12.73
C PHE A 187 1.22 11.04 12.93
N GLN A 188 1.93 10.01 13.40
CA GLN A 188 1.33 8.72 13.72
C GLN A 188 0.58 8.76 15.06
N ALA A 189 -0.31 7.78 15.27
CA ALA A 189 -1.18 7.67 16.45
C ALA A 189 -0.46 7.86 17.80
N ALA A 190 0.79 7.43 17.93
CA ALA A 190 1.58 7.55 19.15
C ALA A 190 1.85 9.02 19.58
N ASP A 191 1.98 9.92 18.60
CA ASP A 191 2.33 11.32 18.85
C ASP A 191 1.11 12.25 18.80
N VAL A 192 -0.06 11.78 18.35
CA VAL A 192 -1.30 12.57 18.21
C VAL A 192 -1.69 13.26 19.52
N ALA A 193 -1.59 12.57 20.66
CA ALA A 193 -1.96 13.13 21.97
C ALA A 193 -1.05 14.30 22.39
N ALA A 194 0.22 14.28 21.97
CA ALA A 194 1.17 15.35 22.26
C ALA A 194 0.95 16.55 21.32
N VAL A 195 0.72 16.27 20.02
CA VAL A 195 0.49 17.30 19.00
C VAL A 195 -0.84 18.02 19.21
N LYS A 196 -1.89 17.32 19.68
CA LYS A 196 -3.20 17.95 20.02
C LYS A 196 -3.12 19.00 21.13
N LYS A 197 -2.05 19.00 21.91
CA LYS A 197 -1.83 20.03 22.98
C LYS A 197 -1.16 21.30 22.45
N MET A 198 -0.70 21.28 21.21
CA MET A 198 -0.05 22.43 20.59
C MET A 198 -1.09 23.33 19.95
N ALA A 199 -0.75 24.60 19.82
CA ALA A 199 -1.57 25.62 19.21
C ALA A 199 -0.92 26.18 17.93
N VAL A 200 -1.74 26.74 17.07
CA VAL A 200 -1.27 27.54 15.94
C VAL A 200 -0.46 28.73 16.50
N GLY A 201 0.73 28.94 15.93
CA GLY A 201 1.68 29.94 16.39
C GLY A 201 2.80 29.40 17.28
N ASP A 202 2.67 28.19 17.83
CA ASP A 202 3.74 27.57 18.61
C ASP A 202 4.97 27.26 17.73
N SER A 203 6.15 27.48 18.31
CA SER A 203 7.42 27.08 17.68
C SER A 203 7.74 25.64 18.06
N VAL A 204 7.95 24.80 17.07
CA VAL A 204 8.21 23.36 17.29
C VAL A 204 9.33 22.86 16.40
N SER A 205 10.07 21.88 16.90
CA SER A 205 11.06 21.11 16.16
C SER A 205 10.48 19.75 15.81
N ILE A 206 10.35 19.45 14.52
CA ILE A 206 9.77 18.19 14.03
C ILE A 206 10.84 17.41 13.29
N LYS A 207 11.01 16.14 13.67
CA LYS A 207 11.88 15.19 12.99
C LYS A 207 11.04 14.27 12.15
N ALA A 208 11.28 14.23 10.83
CA ALA A 208 10.44 13.50 9.91
C ALA A 208 11.21 13.01 8.68
N SER A 209 10.65 12.03 7.99
CA SER A 209 11.13 11.55 6.69
C SER A 209 10.53 12.43 5.59
N CYS A 210 11.38 13.06 4.78
CA CYS A 210 10.95 13.84 3.63
C CYS A 210 10.50 12.93 2.49
N SER A 211 9.27 13.07 2.04
CA SER A 211 8.73 12.35 0.87
C SER A 211 8.89 13.15 -0.43
N GLY A 212 9.52 14.32 -0.34
CA GLY A 212 9.69 15.23 -1.46
C GLY A 212 8.67 16.34 -1.51
N GLY A 213 8.87 17.27 -2.43
CA GLY A 213 8.00 18.42 -2.69
C GLY A 213 7.67 18.56 -4.15
N ILE A 214 6.48 19.10 -4.43
CA ILE A 214 5.98 19.35 -5.78
C ILE A 214 5.21 20.67 -5.83
N PHE A 215 5.34 21.39 -6.94
CA PHE A 215 4.47 22.53 -7.23
C PHE A 215 3.08 22.07 -7.64
N SER A 216 2.08 22.40 -6.84
CA SER A 216 0.68 22.10 -7.11
C SER A 216 0.05 23.22 -7.96
N ARG A 217 -0.28 22.92 -9.22
CA ARG A 217 -0.97 23.86 -10.11
C ARG A 217 -2.35 24.26 -9.59
N LEU A 218 -3.03 23.34 -8.89
CA LEU A 218 -4.36 23.60 -8.33
C LEU A 218 -4.29 24.60 -7.17
N ARG A 219 -3.27 24.48 -6.31
CA ARG A 219 -3.09 25.34 -5.13
C ARG A 219 -2.20 26.55 -5.39
N GLN A 220 -1.54 26.60 -6.56
CA GLN A 220 -0.55 27.62 -6.92
C GLN A 220 0.56 27.77 -5.86
N ALA A 221 0.93 26.66 -5.24
CA ALA A 221 1.88 26.61 -4.14
C ALA A 221 2.71 25.35 -4.18
N THR A 222 3.93 25.40 -3.66
CA THR A 222 4.77 24.22 -3.46
C THR A 222 4.37 23.51 -2.18
N VAL A 223 4.11 22.21 -2.27
CA VAL A 223 3.74 21.35 -1.15
C VAL A 223 4.85 20.37 -0.89
N ILE A 224 5.43 20.38 0.32
CA ILE A 224 6.48 19.47 0.74
C ILE A 224 5.89 18.49 1.75
N ASN A 225 5.95 17.19 1.43
CA ASN A 225 5.32 16.16 2.24
C ASN A 225 6.34 15.47 3.14
N PHE A 226 5.97 15.34 4.40
CA PHE A 226 6.72 14.61 5.41
C PHE A 226 5.86 13.51 6.01
N LYS A 227 6.48 12.35 6.21
CA LYS A 227 5.86 11.16 6.82
C LYS A 227 6.62 10.75 8.07
N ARG A 228 5.96 9.98 8.91
CA ARG A 228 6.57 9.45 10.15
C ARG A 228 7.14 10.55 11.02
N SER A 229 6.37 11.63 11.16
CA SER A 229 6.80 12.78 11.93
C SER A 229 6.76 12.49 13.43
N ALA A 230 7.75 13.00 14.14
CA ALA A 230 7.85 12.93 15.60
C ALA A 230 8.35 14.27 16.13
N ILE A 231 7.92 14.61 17.34
CA ILE A 231 8.45 15.80 18.02
C ILE A 231 9.91 15.54 18.37
N ASN A 232 10.78 16.43 17.90
CA ASN A 232 12.20 16.37 18.23
C ASN A 232 12.42 16.90 19.66
N LYS A 233 12.53 15.99 20.61
CA LYS A 233 12.91 16.34 21.98
C LYS A 233 14.42 16.57 21.99
N GLN A 234 14.83 17.82 22.12
CA GLN A 234 16.22 18.19 22.38
C GLN A 234 16.68 17.66 23.72
#